data_9dbeac2d52693e0bea47733c5dae21f4
#
_entry.id   9dbeac2d52693e0bea47733c5dae21f4
#
_cell.length_a   1.000
_cell.length_b   1.000
_cell.length_c   1.000
_cell.angle_alpha   90.00
_cell.angle_beta   90.00
_cell.angle_gamma   90.00
#
_symmetry.space_group_name_H-M   'P 1'
#
loop_
_entity.id
_entity.type
_entity.pdbx_description
1 polymer ?
#
loop_
_entity_poly.entity_id
_entity_poly.type
_entity_poly.pdbx_seq_one_letter_code
_entity_poly.pdbx_strand_id
1 'polypeptide(L)'
;LISGGVDSAVAVHLLCEQGYKPDLFYIKIGMDGDEDLTCTAEEDIELCTATARRYGLKLNIIDLHRQYWDNVVAYAIDKVKRGLTPNPDVMCNKLIKFGCFEQEAGHLYDKTATGHYAGILEKDGKIWLGTAQDPVKDQTDFLAQIDYLQVSKLLFPLGGLMKNEVRDIALQAKLPSARRKDSQGICFLGKINYNDFLRRFLGE
;
A
#
# COMPACT_ATOMS: atom_id res chain seq x y z
N LEU A 1 -5.44 -0.76 -5.46
CA LEU A 1 -5.08 -1.53 -4.26
C LEU A 1 -5.73 -0.92 -3.03
N ILE A 2 -6.28 -1.74 -2.12
CA ILE A 2 -6.93 -1.32 -0.88
C ILE A 2 -6.28 -2.06 0.30
N SER A 3 -6.12 -1.37 1.45
CA SER A 3 -5.41 -1.90 2.64
C SER A 3 -6.23 -1.82 3.93
N GLY A 4 -7.51 -1.44 3.87
CA GLY A 4 -8.32 -1.16 5.07
C GLY A 4 -7.99 0.17 5.75
N GLY A 5 -6.93 0.86 5.35
CA GLY A 5 -6.58 2.20 5.84
C GLY A 5 -7.45 3.31 5.24
N VAL A 6 -7.46 4.48 5.91
CA VAL A 6 -8.25 5.64 5.47
C VAL A 6 -7.84 6.13 4.08
N ASP A 7 -6.55 6.17 3.79
CA ASP A 7 -6.01 6.72 2.55
C ASP A 7 -6.47 5.88 1.34
N SER A 8 -6.34 4.56 1.42
CA SER A 8 -6.80 3.68 0.34
C SER A 8 -8.32 3.71 0.15
N ALA A 9 -9.10 3.87 1.23
CA ALA A 9 -10.55 4.00 1.14
C ALA A 9 -10.99 5.34 0.52
N VAL A 10 -10.28 6.45 0.81
CA VAL A 10 -10.53 7.74 0.15
C VAL A 10 -10.13 7.69 -1.31
N ALA A 11 -9.03 7.02 -1.67
CA ALA A 11 -8.67 6.82 -3.07
C ALA A 11 -9.78 6.09 -3.85
N VAL A 12 -10.40 5.06 -3.27
CA VAL A 12 -11.58 4.39 -3.86
C VAL A 12 -12.76 5.36 -3.99
N HIS A 13 -13.07 6.13 -2.94
CA HIS A 13 -14.15 7.11 -2.96
C HIS A 13 -13.99 8.12 -4.11
N LEU A 14 -12.80 8.73 -4.22
CA LEU A 14 -12.51 9.73 -5.26
C LEU A 14 -12.64 9.17 -6.68
N LEU A 15 -12.22 7.92 -6.90
CA LEU A 15 -12.39 7.25 -8.19
C LEU A 15 -13.88 7.00 -8.49
N CYS A 16 -14.66 6.59 -7.50
CA CYS A 16 -16.11 6.38 -7.67
C CYS A 16 -16.85 7.70 -7.96
N GLU A 17 -16.49 8.80 -7.28
CA GLU A 17 -17.06 10.14 -7.55
C GLU A 17 -16.74 10.62 -8.98
N GLN A 18 -15.60 10.20 -9.54
CA GLN A 18 -15.24 10.45 -10.95
C GLN A 18 -15.93 9.51 -11.94
N GLY A 19 -16.79 8.60 -11.45
CA GLY A 19 -17.56 7.67 -12.29
C GLY A 19 -16.85 6.36 -12.61
N TYR A 20 -15.65 6.12 -12.07
CA TYR A 20 -14.97 4.83 -12.24
C TYR A 20 -15.60 3.74 -11.36
N LYS A 21 -15.47 2.50 -11.81
CA LYS A 21 -15.88 1.29 -11.06
C LYS A 21 -14.67 0.36 -10.94
N PRO A 22 -13.69 0.68 -10.07
CA PRO A 22 -12.49 -0.12 -9.95
C PRO A 22 -12.77 -1.48 -9.31
N ASP A 23 -12.09 -2.52 -9.78
CA ASP A 23 -11.93 -3.75 -9.02
C ASP A 23 -10.96 -3.50 -7.85
N LEU A 24 -11.34 -3.92 -6.66
CA LEU A 24 -10.52 -3.74 -5.46
C LEU A 24 -9.68 -4.98 -5.21
N PHE A 25 -8.41 -4.77 -4.84
CA PHE A 25 -7.48 -5.84 -4.50
C PHE A 25 -6.83 -5.56 -3.15
N TYR A 26 -6.99 -6.52 -2.23
CA TYR A 26 -6.24 -6.59 -0.98
C TYR A 26 -5.10 -7.58 -1.15
N ILE A 27 -3.87 -7.16 -0.89
CA ILE A 27 -2.68 -8.03 -0.92
C ILE A 27 -2.43 -8.55 0.50
N LYS A 28 -2.60 -9.87 0.68
CA LYS A 28 -2.27 -10.55 1.93
C LYS A 28 -0.77 -10.88 1.95
N ILE A 29 -0.06 -10.32 2.94
CA ILE A 29 1.39 -10.49 3.13
C ILE A 29 1.77 -10.95 4.55
N GLY A 30 0.80 -11.08 5.46
CA GLY A 30 1.01 -11.45 6.86
C GLY A 30 1.55 -12.88 7.03
N MET A 31 2.09 -13.18 8.20
CA MET A 31 2.58 -14.51 8.54
C MET A 31 1.41 -15.41 8.94
N ASP A 32 1.27 -16.57 8.27
CA ASP A 32 0.37 -17.60 8.74
C ASP A 32 1.00 -18.31 9.96
N GLY A 33 0.27 -18.36 11.08
CA GLY A 33 0.66 -19.12 12.27
C GLY A 33 1.34 -18.32 13.40
N ASP A 34 1.53 -17.01 13.25
CA ASP A 34 1.95 -16.16 14.37
C ASP A 34 0.71 -15.38 14.86
N GLU A 35 0.16 -15.77 16.02
CA GLU A 35 -1.09 -15.21 16.59
C GLU A 35 -0.98 -13.69 16.80
N ASP A 36 0.22 -13.17 17.03
CA ASP A 36 0.48 -11.74 17.20
C ASP A 36 0.37 -10.94 15.87
N LEU A 37 0.51 -11.59 14.71
CA LEU A 37 0.47 -10.96 13.39
C LEU A 37 -0.87 -11.15 12.64
N THR A 38 -1.68 -12.12 13.02
CA THR A 38 -2.94 -12.44 12.33
C THR A 38 -4.06 -11.44 12.60
N CYS A 39 -4.07 -10.80 13.76
CA CYS A 39 -5.18 -9.96 14.23
C CYS A 39 -5.44 -8.70 13.37
N THR A 40 -4.45 -8.19 12.62
CA THR A 40 -4.65 -6.98 11.80
C THR A 40 -5.19 -7.28 10.40
N ALA A 41 -4.90 -8.43 9.84
CA ALA A 41 -5.33 -8.78 8.48
C ALA A 41 -6.85 -8.99 8.39
N GLU A 42 -7.47 -9.58 9.42
CA GLU A 42 -8.92 -9.78 9.46
C GLU A 42 -9.66 -8.43 9.53
N GLU A 43 -9.24 -7.54 10.43
CA GLU A 43 -9.80 -6.18 10.53
C GLU A 43 -9.63 -5.40 9.22
N ASP A 44 -8.47 -5.51 8.57
CA ASP A 44 -8.20 -4.86 7.29
C ASP A 44 -9.16 -5.38 6.21
N ILE A 45 -9.35 -6.69 6.11
CA ILE A 45 -10.24 -7.32 5.13
C ILE A 45 -11.70 -6.93 5.40
N GLU A 46 -12.13 -6.85 6.67
CA GLU A 46 -13.46 -6.37 7.02
C GLU A 46 -13.70 -4.94 6.54
N LEU A 47 -12.77 -4.03 6.78
CA LEU A 47 -12.84 -2.64 6.33
C LEU A 47 -12.81 -2.51 4.80
N CYS A 48 -12.01 -3.32 4.12
CA CYS A 48 -12.01 -3.41 2.66
C CYS A 48 -13.35 -3.92 2.13
N THR A 49 -13.91 -4.95 2.77
CA THR A 49 -15.22 -5.53 2.40
C THR A 49 -16.34 -4.52 2.61
N ALA A 50 -16.32 -3.79 3.72
CA ALA A 50 -17.31 -2.74 3.99
C ALA A 50 -17.22 -1.60 2.96
N THR A 51 -16.00 -1.20 2.55
CA THR A 51 -15.77 -0.21 1.50
C THR A 51 -16.27 -0.73 0.16
N ALA A 52 -15.96 -1.97 -0.21
CA ALA A 52 -16.42 -2.59 -1.45
C ALA A 52 -17.96 -2.63 -1.54
N ARG A 53 -18.62 -3.07 -0.47
CA ARG A 53 -20.10 -3.12 -0.38
C ARG A 53 -20.73 -1.75 -0.54
N ARG A 54 -20.15 -0.71 0.07
CA ARG A 54 -20.66 0.65 -0.01
C ARG A 54 -20.78 1.17 -1.44
N TYR A 55 -19.82 0.83 -2.29
CA TYR A 55 -19.75 1.28 -3.69
C TYR A 55 -20.23 0.22 -4.69
N GLY A 56 -20.68 -0.95 -4.23
CA GLY A 56 -21.08 -2.04 -5.12
C GLY A 56 -19.91 -2.57 -5.95
N LEU A 57 -18.70 -2.58 -5.40
CA LEU A 57 -17.47 -3.00 -6.08
C LEU A 57 -17.09 -4.43 -5.70
N LYS A 58 -16.32 -5.07 -6.57
CA LYS A 58 -15.75 -6.40 -6.31
C LYS A 58 -14.46 -6.24 -5.50
N LEU A 59 -14.33 -7.01 -4.41
CA LEU A 59 -13.09 -7.17 -3.65
C LEU A 59 -12.46 -8.52 -3.98
N ASN A 60 -11.21 -8.50 -4.37
CA ASN A 60 -10.39 -9.68 -4.58
C ASN A 60 -9.26 -9.69 -3.53
N ILE A 61 -8.92 -10.87 -3.01
CA ILE A 61 -7.81 -11.06 -2.08
C ILE A 61 -6.74 -11.85 -2.84
N ILE A 62 -5.51 -11.31 -2.88
CA ILE A 62 -4.36 -11.97 -3.49
C ILE A 62 -3.38 -12.28 -2.37
N ASP A 63 -3.03 -13.56 -2.24
CA ASP A 63 -2.02 -14.02 -1.29
C ASP A 63 -0.63 -13.94 -1.94
N LEU A 64 0.18 -12.99 -1.45
CA LEU A 64 1.57 -12.80 -1.84
C LEU A 64 2.53 -12.99 -0.65
N HIS A 65 2.08 -13.75 0.38
CA HIS A 65 2.86 -14.01 1.58
C HIS A 65 4.25 -14.56 1.25
N ARG A 66 4.32 -15.62 0.44
CA ARG A 66 5.59 -16.25 0.08
C ARG A 66 6.50 -15.29 -0.68
N GLN A 67 5.96 -14.58 -1.69
CA GLN A 67 6.74 -13.63 -2.49
C GLN A 67 7.25 -12.47 -1.61
N TYR A 68 6.43 -12.00 -0.67
CA TYR A 68 6.83 -10.98 0.26
C TYR A 68 7.99 -11.45 1.16
N TRP A 69 7.88 -12.65 1.70
CA TRP A 69 8.89 -13.24 2.57
C TRP A 69 10.22 -13.42 1.84
N ASP A 70 10.18 -14.07 0.66
CA ASP A 70 11.37 -14.38 -0.13
C ASP A 70 12.09 -13.13 -0.67
N ASN A 71 11.36 -12.07 -1.00
CA ASN A 71 11.93 -10.89 -1.66
C ASN A 71 12.16 -9.70 -0.72
N VAL A 72 11.26 -9.44 0.24
CA VAL A 72 11.34 -8.24 1.08
C VAL A 72 11.94 -8.55 2.45
N VAL A 73 11.44 -9.59 3.12
CA VAL A 73 11.92 -9.96 4.46
C VAL A 73 13.34 -10.52 4.38
N ALA A 74 13.60 -11.45 3.47
CA ALA A 74 14.94 -11.99 3.26
C ALA A 74 15.97 -10.91 2.89
N TYR A 75 15.58 -9.96 2.03
CA TYR A 75 16.39 -8.77 1.73
C TYR A 75 16.71 -7.96 2.98
N ALA A 76 15.71 -7.66 3.83
CA ALA A 76 15.91 -6.88 5.04
C ALA A 76 16.88 -7.58 6.00
N ILE A 77 16.70 -8.88 6.22
CA ILE A 77 17.57 -9.70 7.08
C ILE A 77 19.02 -9.73 6.54
N ASP A 78 19.21 -9.97 5.22
CA ASP A 78 20.55 -9.97 4.60
C ASP A 78 21.27 -8.61 4.83
N LYS A 79 20.56 -7.50 4.58
CA LYS A 79 21.16 -6.17 4.76
C LYS A 79 21.57 -5.90 6.20
N VAL A 80 20.72 -6.26 7.16
CA VAL A 80 21.04 -6.09 8.58
C VAL A 80 22.24 -6.95 9.01
N LYS A 81 22.31 -8.22 8.56
CA LYS A 81 23.48 -9.10 8.81
C LYS A 81 24.78 -8.49 8.28
N ARG A 82 24.71 -7.68 7.25
CA ARG A 82 25.85 -6.96 6.67
C ARG A 82 26.10 -5.58 7.31
N GLY A 83 25.42 -5.23 8.39
CA GLY A 83 25.54 -3.94 9.08
C GLY A 83 24.91 -2.76 8.32
N LEU A 84 24.00 -3.01 7.39
CA LEU A 84 23.29 -1.99 6.63
C LEU A 84 21.89 -1.76 7.19
N THR A 85 21.33 -0.59 6.95
CA THR A 85 19.95 -0.24 7.32
C THR A 85 19.05 -0.37 6.07
N PRO A 86 18.27 -1.45 5.92
CA PRO A 86 17.36 -1.61 4.80
C PRO A 86 16.10 -0.76 4.95
N ASN A 87 15.47 -0.45 3.82
CA ASN A 87 14.11 0.07 3.80
C ASN A 87 13.19 -0.98 3.12
N PRO A 88 12.51 -1.83 3.91
CA PRO A 88 11.64 -2.87 3.37
C PRO A 88 10.40 -2.31 2.64
N ASP A 89 9.91 -1.12 3.01
CA ASP A 89 8.74 -0.53 2.36
C ASP A 89 9.02 -0.12 0.91
N VAL A 90 10.23 0.40 0.62
CA VAL A 90 10.69 0.69 -0.74
C VAL A 90 10.70 -0.59 -1.59
N MET A 91 11.22 -1.68 -1.03
CA MET A 91 11.27 -2.97 -1.73
C MET A 91 9.89 -3.60 -1.87
N CYS A 92 9.01 -3.44 -0.88
CA CYS A 92 7.62 -3.87 -0.95
C CYS A 92 6.88 -3.18 -2.11
N ASN A 93 7.03 -1.87 -2.25
CA ASN A 93 6.41 -1.14 -3.35
C ASN A 93 6.91 -1.67 -4.70
N LYS A 94 8.22 -1.79 -4.90
CA LYS A 94 8.82 -2.25 -6.16
C LYS A 94 8.46 -3.69 -6.49
N LEU A 95 8.68 -4.61 -5.54
CA LEU A 95 8.67 -6.06 -5.82
C LEU A 95 7.29 -6.68 -5.63
N ILE A 96 6.52 -6.23 -4.65
CA ILE A 96 5.24 -6.82 -4.30
C ILE A 96 4.08 -6.04 -4.92
N LYS A 97 3.89 -4.75 -4.52
CA LYS A 97 2.73 -3.97 -4.93
C LYS A 97 2.71 -3.64 -6.43
N PHE A 98 3.87 -3.42 -7.04
CA PHE A 98 3.98 -3.05 -8.46
C PHE A 98 4.77 -4.08 -9.28
N GLY A 99 5.25 -5.15 -8.64
CA GLY A 99 5.91 -6.29 -9.28
C GLY A 99 5.01 -7.52 -9.29
N CYS A 100 4.96 -8.29 -8.20
CA CYS A 100 4.19 -9.53 -8.14
C CYS A 100 2.68 -9.31 -8.38
N PHE A 101 2.10 -8.23 -7.82
CA PHE A 101 0.70 -7.90 -8.10
C PHE A 101 0.46 -7.65 -9.60
N GLU A 102 1.35 -6.93 -10.28
CA GLU A 102 1.24 -6.70 -11.73
C GLU A 102 1.25 -8.01 -12.51
N GLN A 103 2.11 -8.97 -12.11
CA GLN A 103 2.19 -10.29 -12.74
C GLN A 103 0.93 -11.13 -12.51
N GLU A 104 0.37 -11.09 -11.29
CA GLU A 104 -0.78 -11.92 -10.91
C GLU A 104 -2.12 -11.36 -11.42
N ALA A 105 -2.31 -10.04 -11.38
CA ALA A 105 -3.59 -9.42 -11.69
C ALA A 105 -3.49 -8.06 -12.39
N GLY A 106 -2.49 -7.24 -12.06
CA GLY A 106 -2.40 -5.86 -12.53
C GLY A 106 -2.32 -5.73 -14.05
N HIS A 107 -1.71 -6.72 -14.72
CA HIS A 107 -1.59 -6.76 -16.19
C HIS A 107 -2.95 -6.81 -16.92
N LEU A 108 -4.03 -7.18 -16.23
CA LEU A 108 -5.39 -7.21 -16.77
C LEU A 108 -6.07 -5.83 -16.79
N TYR A 109 -5.42 -4.80 -16.23
CA TYR A 109 -5.97 -3.46 -16.05
C TYR A 109 -5.05 -2.41 -16.69
N ASP A 110 -5.66 -1.32 -17.16
CA ASP A 110 -4.92 -0.19 -17.75
C ASP A 110 -4.09 0.55 -16.69
N LYS A 111 -4.64 0.70 -15.47
CA LYS A 111 -4.03 1.45 -14.37
C LYS A 111 -4.22 0.75 -13.02
N THR A 112 -3.24 0.92 -12.16
CA THR A 112 -3.31 0.52 -10.74
C THR A 112 -3.31 1.77 -9.87
N ALA A 113 -4.42 2.01 -9.16
CA ALA A 113 -4.53 3.10 -8.21
C ALA A 113 -4.15 2.65 -6.79
N THR A 114 -3.51 3.54 -6.04
CA THR A 114 -3.15 3.31 -4.63
C THR A 114 -3.38 4.56 -3.79
N GLY A 115 -3.41 4.38 -2.46
CA GLY A 115 -3.52 5.48 -1.50
C GLY A 115 -2.18 6.15 -1.16
N HIS A 116 -1.16 6.06 -2.00
CA HIS A 116 0.09 6.79 -1.78
C HIS A 116 -0.07 8.29 -2.04
N TYR A 117 0.64 9.08 -1.23
CA TYR A 117 0.82 10.51 -1.45
C TYR A 117 2.02 10.69 -2.40
N ALA A 118 1.73 10.75 -3.69
CA ALA A 118 2.69 11.00 -4.77
C ALA A 118 1.95 11.58 -5.96
N GLY A 119 2.65 12.17 -6.92
CA GLY A 119 2.09 12.71 -8.15
C GLY A 119 2.53 11.95 -9.39
N ILE A 120 1.68 11.98 -10.42
CA ILE A 120 2.05 11.60 -11.78
C ILE A 120 2.00 12.85 -12.65
N LEU A 121 3.08 13.13 -13.35
CA LEU A 121 3.21 14.28 -14.24
C LEU A 121 3.45 13.80 -15.66
N GLU A 122 2.71 14.34 -16.61
CA GLU A 122 2.98 14.14 -18.03
C GLU A 122 3.69 15.38 -18.59
N LYS A 123 4.90 15.19 -19.10
CA LYS A 123 5.68 16.25 -19.71
C LYS A 123 6.47 15.71 -20.89
N ASP A 124 6.40 16.40 -22.03
CA ASP A 124 7.12 16.06 -23.27
C ASP A 124 6.86 14.60 -23.72
N GLY A 125 5.62 14.14 -23.59
CA GLY A 125 5.20 12.77 -23.93
C GLY A 125 5.77 11.69 -23.02
N LYS A 126 6.34 12.06 -21.87
CA LYS A 126 6.85 11.15 -20.85
C LYS A 126 6.07 11.29 -19.55
N ILE A 127 6.01 10.18 -18.84
CA ILE A 127 5.39 10.10 -17.51
C ILE A 127 6.48 10.19 -16.46
N TRP A 128 6.27 11.03 -15.45
CA TRP A 128 7.19 11.28 -14.35
C TRP A 128 6.52 11.03 -13.03
N LEU A 129 7.26 10.44 -12.10
CA LEU A 129 6.88 10.44 -10.70
C LEU A 129 7.17 11.82 -10.11
N GLY A 130 6.16 12.44 -9.50
CA GLY A 130 6.25 13.73 -8.83
C GLY A 130 5.95 13.63 -7.35
N THR A 131 6.32 14.67 -6.60
CA THR A 131 5.98 14.80 -5.17
C THR A 131 4.49 15.05 -4.97
N ALA A 132 3.99 14.70 -3.78
CA ALA A 132 2.64 15.06 -3.36
C ALA A 132 2.53 16.54 -3.00
N GLN A 133 1.29 17.04 -2.91
CA GLN A 133 1.00 18.38 -2.41
C GLN A 133 1.30 18.50 -0.91
N ASP A 134 1.08 17.45 -0.12
CA ASP A 134 1.39 17.43 1.31
C ASP A 134 2.86 17.07 1.54
N PRO A 135 3.72 18.04 1.92
CA PRO A 135 5.15 17.79 2.07
C PRO A 135 5.49 16.93 3.29
N VAL A 136 4.57 16.81 4.25
CA VAL A 136 4.76 15.97 5.45
C VAL A 136 4.40 14.52 5.18
N LYS A 137 3.43 14.29 4.28
CA LYS A 137 2.93 12.96 3.91
C LYS A 137 3.48 12.46 2.60
N ASP A 138 4.27 13.23 1.88
CA ASP A 138 4.90 12.82 0.64
C ASP A 138 5.58 11.45 0.79
N GLN A 139 5.27 10.55 -0.12
CA GLN A 139 5.75 9.16 -0.11
C GLN A 139 6.57 8.82 -1.36
N THR A 140 7.02 9.84 -2.09
CA THR A 140 7.81 9.65 -3.32
C THR A 140 9.11 8.90 -3.03
N ASP A 141 9.74 9.11 -1.86
CA ASP A 141 10.94 8.39 -1.44
C ASP A 141 10.70 6.88 -1.30
N PHE A 142 9.50 6.47 -0.87
CA PHE A 142 9.13 5.05 -0.80
C PHE A 142 8.91 4.42 -2.18
N LEU A 143 8.84 5.23 -3.23
CA LEU A 143 8.67 4.83 -4.62
C LEU A 143 9.98 4.94 -5.43
N ALA A 144 11.10 5.31 -4.79
CA ALA A 144 12.39 5.61 -5.44
C ALA A 144 12.99 4.43 -6.24
N GLN A 145 12.55 3.20 -6.02
CA GLN A 145 13.06 2.01 -6.69
C GLN A 145 12.15 1.48 -7.82
N ILE A 146 10.94 2.05 -8.01
CA ILE A 146 10.07 1.64 -9.12
C ILE A 146 10.63 2.12 -10.46
N ASP A 147 10.38 1.35 -11.51
CA ASP A 147 10.85 1.68 -12.85
C ASP A 147 9.79 2.45 -13.67
N TYR A 148 10.19 2.87 -14.87
CA TYR A 148 9.32 3.64 -15.76
C TYR A 148 8.04 2.90 -16.15
N LEU A 149 8.12 1.59 -16.41
CA LEU A 149 6.95 0.79 -16.79
C LEU A 149 5.96 0.72 -15.61
N GLN A 150 6.48 0.54 -14.40
CA GLN A 150 5.66 0.57 -13.18
C GLN A 150 4.99 1.94 -13.01
N VAL A 151 5.78 3.05 -13.06
CA VAL A 151 5.24 4.42 -12.94
C VAL A 151 4.15 4.68 -13.98
N SER A 152 4.34 4.24 -15.21
CA SER A 152 3.40 4.49 -16.31
C SER A 152 2.02 3.88 -16.09
N LYS A 153 1.92 2.85 -15.25
CA LYS A 153 0.66 2.17 -14.88
C LYS A 153 0.01 2.71 -13.61
N LEU A 154 0.68 3.57 -12.85
CA LEU A 154 0.19 4.01 -11.55
C LEU A 154 -0.74 5.22 -11.63
N LEU A 155 -1.63 5.28 -10.64
CA LEU A 155 -2.51 6.40 -10.38
C LEU A 155 -2.54 6.67 -8.87
N PHE A 156 -2.32 7.93 -8.50
CA PHE A 156 -2.29 8.38 -7.10
C PHE A 156 -3.39 9.42 -6.84
N PRO A 157 -4.63 8.98 -6.52
CA PRO A 157 -5.76 9.90 -6.33
C PRO A 157 -5.56 10.93 -5.22
N LEU A 158 -4.66 10.65 -4.27
CA LEU A 158 -4.38 11.53 -3.12
C LEU A 158 -3.25 12.53 -3.37
N GLY A 159 -2.56 12.47 -4.50
CA GLY A 159 -1.35 13.26 -4.74
C GLY A 159 -1.56 14.79 -4.66
N GLY A 160 -2.76 15.28 -4.98
CA GLY A 160 -3.13 16.69 -4.91
C GLY A 160 -3.84 17.10 -3.62
N LEU A 161 -3.82 16.30 -2.55
CA LEU A 161 -4.55 16.54 -1.30
C LEU A 161 -3.61 16.59 -0.09
N MET A 162 -3.95 17.44 0.85
CA MET A 162 -3.37 17.45 2.19
C MET A 162 -3.99 16.35 3.06
N LYS A 163 -3.26 15.82 4.03
CA LYS A 163 -3.75 14.75 4.91
C LYS A 163 -5.03 15.11 5.69
N ASN A 164 -5.16 16.35 6.12
CA ASN A 164 -6.39 16.83 6.78
C ASN A 164 -7.59 16.78 5.81
N GLU A 165 -7.43 17.18 4.55
CA GLU A 165 -8.48 17.09 3.54
C GLU A 165 -8.92 15.64 3.31
N VAL A 166 -7.95 14.71 3.23
CA VAL A 166 -8.23 13.26 3.13
C VAL A 166 -9.05 12.77 4.34
N ARG A 167 -8.73 13.24 5.56
CA ARG A 167 -9.49 12.91 6.77
C ARG A 167 -10.90 13.48 6.73
N ASP A 168 -11.06 14.72 6.27
CA ASP A 168 -12.36 15.37 6.15
C ASP A 168 -13.25 14.67 5.11
N ILE A 169 -12.69 14.32 3.95
CA ILE A 169 -13.38 13.53 2.92
C ILE A 169 -13.86 12.19 3.51
N ALA A 170 -12.99 11.48 4.24
CA ALA A 170 -13.34 10.20 4.84
C ALA A 170 -14.50 10.32 5.82
N LEU A 171 -14.52 11.39 6.64
CA LEU A 171 -15.58 11.66 7.62
C LEU A 171 -16.89 12.08 6.93
N GLN A 172 -16.85 12.98 5.97
CA GLN A 172 -18.02 13.46 5.22
C GLN A 172 -18.66 12.32 4.41
N ALA A 173 -17.84 11.52 3.75
CA ALA A 173 -18.29 10.34 3.03
C ALA A 173 -18.66 9.18 3.98
N LYS A 174 -18.49 9.31 5.30
CA LYS A 174 -18.76 8.26 6.30
C LYS A 174 -18.12 6.93 5.92
N LEU A 175 -16.85 6.95 5.51
CA LEU A 175 -16.15 5.72 5.14
C LEU A 175 -15.93 4.81 6.35
N PRO A 176 -15.96 3.48 6.18
CA PRO A 176 -15.78 2.53 7.29
C PRO A 176 -14.50 2.77 8.10
N SER A 177 -13.41 3.14 7.42
CA SER A 177 -12.09 3.42 8.01
C SER A 177 -11.87 4.87 8.45
N ALA A 178 -12.87 5.78 8.35
CA ALA A 178 -12.68 7.23 8.56
C ALA A 178 -12.03 7.60 9.91
N ARG A 179 -12.29 6.82 10.97
CA ARG A 179 -11.74 7.05 12.31
C ARG A 179 -10.50 6.20 12.63
N ARG A 180 -10.08 5.36 11.70
CA ARG A 180 -8.89 4.54 11.88
C ARG A 180 -7.65 5.40 11.98
N LYS A 181 -6.76 5.09 12.92
CA LYS A 181 -5.44 5.73 13.02
C LYS A 181 -4.58 5.32 11.83
N ASP A 182 -3.65 6.19 11.43
CA ASP A 182 -2.65 5.85 10.43
C ASP A 182 -1.78 4.70 10.95
N SER A 183 -1.37 3.81 10.05
CA SER A 183 -0.42 2.75 10.38
C SER A 183 0.89 3.37 10.87
N GLN A 184 1.42 2.84 11.95
CA GLN A 184 2.70 3.22 12.53
C GLN A 184 3.68 2.07 12.33
N GLY A 185 4.82 2.31 11.68
CA GLY A 185 5.86 1.31 11.48
C GLY A 185 5.83 0.63 10.11
N ILE A 186 6.55 -0.49 10.01
CA ILE A 186 6.73 -1.26 8.78
C ILE A 186 5.47 -2.08 8.50
N CYS A 187 4.99 -2.04 7.27
CA CYS A 187 3.69 -2.59 6.85
C CYS A 187 3.42 -4.05 7.29
N PHE A 188 4.44 -4.91 7.30
CA PHE A 188 4.26 -6.34 7.59
C PHE A 188 4.39 -6.71 9.07
N LEU A 189 5.00 -5.85 9.88
CA LEU A 189 5.22 -6.13 11.30
C LEU A 189 3.99 -5.88 12.17
N GLY A 190 3.00 -5.16 11.64
CA GLY A 190 1.82 -4.82 12.42
C GLY A 190 2.21 -4.11 13.73
N LYS A 191 1.97 -4.77 14.87
CA LYS A 191 2.29 -4.26 16.20
C LYS A 191 3.66 -4.70 16.72
N ILE A 192 4.40 -5.55 15.99
CA ILE A 192 5.70 -6.06 16.44
C ILE A 192 6.77 -4.99 16.31
N ASN A 193 7.60 -4.85 17.33
CA ASN A 193 8.76 -3.98 17.28
C ASN A 193 9.80 -4.54 16.30
N TYR A 194 10.33 -3.69 15.42
CA TYR A 194 11.32 -4.08 14.40
C TYR A 194 12.57 -4.73 15.03
N ASN A 195 13.05 -4.23 16.16
CA ASN A 195 14.21 -4.80 16.82
C ASN A 195 13.93 -6.22 17.35
N ASP A 196 12.73 -6.48 17.89
CA ASP A 196 12.34 -7.79 18.37
C ASP A 196 12.19 -8.78 17.22
N PHE A 197 11.63 -8.32 16.10
CA PHE A 197 11.59 -9.10 14.85
C PHE A 197 13.01 -9.48 14.42
N LEU A 198 13.94 -8.53 14.33
CA LEU A 198 15.31 -8.80 13.91
C LEU A 198 16.03 -9.78 14.83
N ARG A 199 15.88 -9.66 16.17
CA ARG A 199 16.49 -10.60 17.13
C ARG A 199 16.09 -12.04 16.87
N ARG A 200 14.83 -12.30 16.49
CA ARG A 200 14.37 -13.67 16.15
C ARG A 200 15.17 -14.29 14.99
N PHE A 201 15.68 -13.47 14.06
CA PHE A 201 16.39 -13.94 12.86
C PHE A 201 17.90 -13.74 12.91
N LEU A 202 18.42 -12.93 13.81
CA LEU A 202 19.86 -12.67 13.95
C LEU A 202 20.52 -13.58 14.99
N GLY A 203 19.74 -14.25 15.86
CA GLY A 203 20.26 -15.24 16.80
C GLY A 203 20.93 -14.63 18.04
N GLU A 204 20.50 -13.46 18.49
CA GLU A 204 20.88 -12.88 19.80
C GLU A 204 19.80 -13.12 20.85
#